data_3caef3bebaa6f49420e85a46b450412b
#
_entry.id   3caef3bebaa6f49420e85a46b450412b
#
_cell.length_a   1.000
_cell.length_b   1.000
_cell.length_c   1.000
_cell.angle_alpha   90.00
_cell.angle_beta   90.00
_cell.angle_gamma   90.00
#
_symmetry.space_group_name_H-M   'P 1'
#
loop_
_entity.id
_entity.type
_entity.pdbx_description
1 polymer ?
#
loop_
_entity_poly.entity_id
_entity_poly.type
_entity_poly.pdbx_seq_one_letter_code
_entity_poly.pdbx_strand_id
1 'polypeptide(L)'
;MATLDDVSRIALGFPEVTEDGARGTRSWAVAGKTFAWERPYSKADIKRFGDETPPRQPILAVRVEDLVEKEAVLAAATKGIFTIPHFDGYAAILIELHEVGMRALKDALADGWLARAPRDLAEQHASRLSR
;
A
#
# COMPACT_ATOMS: atom_id res chain seq x y z
N MET A 1 -0.15 -12.74 8.86
CA MET A 1 0.69 -11.73 9.54
C MET A 1 1.87 -11.36 8.65
N ALA A 2 2.11 -10.08 8.47
CA ALA A 2 3.19 -9.58 7.64
C ALA A 2 4.01 -8.53 8.40
N THR A 3 5.22 -8.28 7.92
CA THR A 3 6.14 -7.30 8.50
C THR A 3 6.57 -6.30 7.43
N LEU A 4 7.20 -5.20 7.86
CA LEU A 4 7.80 -4.25 6.91
C LEU A 4 8.91 -4.90 6.09
N ASP A 5 9.63 -5.86 6.65
CA ASP A 5 10.63 -6.62 5.89
C ASP A 5 9.99 -7.47 4.79
N ASP A 6 8.81 -8.02 5.04
CA ASP A 6 8.04 -8.73 4.02
C ASP A 6 7.65 -7.78 2.88
N VAL A 7 7.19 -6.55 3.23
CA VAL A 7 6.86 -5.52 2.25
C VAL A 7 8.08 -5.21 1.39
N SER A 8 9.23 -5.01 2.02
CA SER A 8 10.49 -4.71 1.32
C SER A 8 10.86 -5.81 0.33
N ARG A 9 10.81 -7.06 0.78
CA ARG A 9 11.14 -8.22 -0.05
C ARG A 9 10.23 -8.32 -1.27
N ILE A 10 8.92 -8.12 -1.08
CA ILE A 10 7.95 -8.17 -2.18
C ILE A 10 8.14 -6.98 -3.12
N ALA A 11 8.18 -5.77 -2.57
CA ALA A 11 8.25 -4.54 -3.38
C ALA A 11 9.53 -4.47 -4.21
N LEU A 12 10.66 -4.82 -3.62
CA LEU A 12 11.95 -4.80 -4.32
C LEU A 12 12.05 -5.89 -5.40
N GLY A 13 11.15 -6.85 -5.39
CA GLY A 13 11.03 -7.85 -6.46
C GLY A 13 10.38 -7.32 -7.73
N PHE A 14 9.70 -6.17 -7.68
CA PHE A 14 9.13 -5.54 -8.88
C PHE A 14 10.19 -4.71 -9.61
N PRO A 15 10.04 -4.54 -10.95
CA PRO A 15 10.99 -3.73 -11.73
C PRO A 15 11.08 -2.27 -11.28
N GLU A 16 12.30 -1.72 -11.28
CA GLU A 16 12.58 -0.30 -11.04
C GLU A 16 12.12 0.23 -9.68
N VAL A 17 12.06 -0.64 -8.66
CA VAL A 17 11.66 -0.24 -7.31
C VAL A 17 12.87 0.10 -6.46
N THR A 18 12.79 1.22 -5.75
CA THR A 18 13.78 1.64 -4.76
C THR A 18 13.10 1.82 -3.41
N GLU A 19 13.86 1.65 -2.34
CA GLU A 19 13.39 1.85 -0.98
C GLU A 19 14.11 3.04 -0.34
N ASP A 20 13.36 3.86 0.40
CA ASP A 20 13.92 4.95 1.19
C ASP A 20 13.50 4.78 2.66
N GLY A 21 14.43 4.94 3.59
CA GLY A 21 14.19 4.84 5.03
C GLY A 21 14.91 5.92 5.81
N ALA A 22 15.48 6.91 5.11
CA ALA A 22 16.38 7.90 5.71
C ALA A 22 15.73 8.76 6.80
N ARG A 23 14.40 8.88 6.81
CA ARG A 23 13.65 9.71 7.77
C ARG A 23 12.97 8.90 8.88
N GLY A 24 13.37 7.66 9.06
CA GLY A 24 12.81 6.80 10.10
C GLY A 24 11.59 6.00 9.70
N THR A 25 10.89 6.37 8.63
CA THR A 25 9.82 5.57 8.04
C THR A 25 10.23 5.10 6.67
N ARG A 26 9.73 3.92 6.28
CA ARG A 26 10.13 3.27 5.02
C ARG A 26 9.14 3.60 3.92
N SER A 27 9.63 3.82 2.71
CA SER A 27 8.79 4.01 1.53
C SER A 27 9.39 3.32 0.32
N TRP A 28 8.54 2.99 -0.64
CA TRP A 28 8.93 2.28 -1.87
C TRP A 28 8.40 3.04 -3.07
N ALA A 29 9.27 3.22 -4.05
CA ALA A 29 8.95 3.98 -5.25
C ALA A 29 9.29 3.18 -6.50
N VAL A 30 8.50 3.33 -7.56
CA VAL A 30 8.76 2.79 -8.88
C VAL A 30 9.11 3.94 -9.81
N ALA A 31 10.30 3.87 -10.43
CA ALA A 31 10.78 4.94 -11.33
C ALA A 31 10.65 6.34 -10.69
N GLY A 32 10.95 6.45 -9.40
CA GLY A 32 10.89 7.70 -8.66
C GLY A 32 9.53 8.11 -8.12
N LYS A 33 8.47 7.34 -8.37
CA LYS A 33 7.11 7.65 -7.88
C LYS A 33 6.72 6.71 -6.75
N THR A 34 6.48 7.25 -5.56
CA THR A 34 6.11 6.45 -4.38
C THR A 34 4.77 5.76 -4.60
N PHE A 35 4.73 4.44 -4.38
CA PHE A 35 3.50 3.66 -4.47
C PHE A 35 3.10 2.98 -3.17
N ALA A 36 4.01 2.88 -2.20
CA ALA A 36 3.74 2.33 -0.88
C ALA A 36 4.63 3.00 0.16
N TRP A 37 4.09 3.23 1.34
CA TRP A 37 4.87 3.85 2.43
C TRP A 37 4.32 3.45 3.79
N GLU A 38 5.21 3.39 4.76
CA GLU A 38 4.85 3.21 6.15
C GLU A 38 4.14 4.47 6.64
N ARG A 39 2.93 4.30 7.20
CA ARG A 39 2.07 5.44 7.56
C ARG A 39 1.70 5.37 9.04
N PRO A 40 2.53 5.95 9.94
CA PRO A 40 2.17 6.03 11.35
C PRO A 40 0.93 6.90 11.53
N TYR A 41 0.15 6.61 12.57
CA TYR A 41 -0.99 7.46 12.91
C TYR A 41 -0.52 8.81 13.43
N SER A 42 -1.17 9.88 12.97
CA SER A 42 -1.01 11.21 13.55
C SER A 42 -1.86 11.32 14.82
N LYS A 43 -1.64 12.38 15.60
CA LYS A 43 -2.48 12.65 16.77
C LYS A 43 -3.94 12.86 16.36
N ALA A 44 -4.17 13.51 15.21
CA ALA A 44 -5.52 13.72 14.68
C ALA A 44 -6.19 12.40 14.32
N ASP A 45 -5.44 11.45 13.73
CA ASP A 45 -5.96 10.12 13.41
C ASP A 45 -6.43 9.41 14.67
N ILE A 46 -5.60 9.38 15.70
CA ILE A 46 -5.92 8.74 16.98
C ILE A 46 -7.17 9.38 17.61
N LYS A 47 -7.26 10.70 17.58
CA LYS A 47 -8.42 11.41 18.10
C LYS A 47 -9.70 11.03 17.37
N ARG A 48 -9.64 10.84 16.05
CA ARG A 48 -10.81 10.46 15.25
C ARG A 48 -11.29 9.05 15.53
N PHE A 49 -10.43 8.15 16.00
CA PHE A 49 -10.85 6.82 16.42
C PHE A 49 -11.68 6.87 17.72
N GLY A 50 -11.50 7.92 18.54
CA GLY A 50 -12.24 8.07 19.79
C GLY A 50 -12.01 6.88 20.72
N ASP A 51 -13.10 6.21 21.10
CA ASP A 51 -13.04 5.05 22.00
C ASP A 51 -12.75 3.73 21.24
N GLU A 52 -12.76 3.75 19.90
CA GLU A 52 -12.46 2.58 19.11
C GLU A 52 -10.96 2.30 19.10
N THR A 53 -10.61 1.02 19.23
CA THR A 53 -9.21 0.59 19.11
C THR A 53 -8.79 0.66 17.64
N PRO A 54 -7.80 1.49 17.29
CA PRO A 54 -7.34 1.54 15.90
C PRO A 54 -6.64 0.25 15.49
N PRO A 55 -6.59 -0.06 14.19
CA PRO A 55 -5.76 -1.16 13.68
C PRO A 55 -4.32 -1.00 14.16
N ARG A 56 -3.66 -2.13 14.45
CA ARG A 56 -2.32 -2.14 15.05
C ARG A 56 -1.25 -1.71 14.07
N GLN A 57 -0.36 -0.83 14.52
CA GLN A 57 0.81 -0.47 13.73
C GLN A 57 1.82 -1.62 13.71
N PRO A 58 2.65 -1.76 12.66
CA PRO A 58 2.81 -0.79 11.57
C PRO A 58 1.67 -0.84 10.54
N ILE A 59 1.36 0.32 9.99
CA ILE A 59 0.36 0.49 8.94
C ILE A 59 1.08 0.85 7.65
N LEU A 60 0.71 0.18 6.56
CA LEU A 60 1.23 0.47 5.24
C LEU A 60 0.17 1.20 4.42
N ALA A 61 0.54 2.30 3.77
CA ALA A 61 -0.31 2.95 2.78
C ALA A 61 0.13 2.48 1.39
N VAL A 62 -0.84 2.19 0.52
CA VAL A 62 -0.56 1.73 -0.85
C VAL A 62 -1.46 2.47 -1.82
N ARG A 63 -0.87 2.99 -2.90
CA ARG A 63 -1.63 3.68 -3.96
C ARG A 63 -2.53 2.71 -4.70
N VAL A 64 -3.65 3.24 -5.15
CA VAL A 64 -4.54 2.56 -6.09
C VAL A 64 -4.73 3.45 -7.32
N GLU A 65 -5.25 2.89 -8.40
CA GLU A 65 -5.37 3.59 -9.68
C GLU A 65 -6.18 4.89 -9.58
N ASP A 66 -7.35 4.81 -8.93
CA ASP A 66 -8.27 5.96 -8.79
C ASP A 66 -9.24 5.68 -7.64
N LEU A 67 -10.20 6.60 -7.44
CA LEU A 67 -11.18 6.48 -6.37
C LEU A 67 -12.19 5.35 -6.62
N VAL A 68 -12.46 5.01 -7.88
CA VAL A 68 -13.34 3.89 -8.22
C VAL A 68 -12.70 2.59 -7.79
N GLU A 69 -11.41 2.40 -8.10
CA GLU A 69 -10.65 1.23 -7.66
C GLU A 69 -10.57 1.16 -6.15
N LYS A 70 -10.36 2.30 -5.49
CA LYS A 70 -10.33 2.38 -4.02
C LYS A 70 -11.63 1.85 -3.42
N GLU A 71 -12.76 2.29 -3.97
CA GLU A 71 -14.08 1.85 -3.51
C GLU A 71 -14.24 0.34 -3.65
N ALA A 72 -13.82 -0.20 -4.79
CA ALA A 72 -13.90 -1.64 -5.07
C ALA A 72 -13.04 -2.45 -4.09
N VAL A 73 -11.83 -1.99 -3.82
CA VAL A 73 -10.91 -2.66 -2.88
C VAL A 73 -11.50 -2.66 -1.47
N LEU A 74 -12.04 -1.52 -1.02
CA LEU A 74 -12.65 -1.43 0.31
C LEU A 74 -13.92 -2.27 0.41
N ALA A 75 -14.73 -2.31 -0.64
CA ALA A 75 -15.96 -3.09 -0.68
C ALA A 75 -15.70 -4.60 -0.60
N ALA A 76 -14.54 -5.05 -1.05
CA ALA A 76 -14.16 -6.47 -0.96
C ALA A 76 -13.95 -6.92 0.50
N ALA A 77 -13.82 -5.98 1.43
CA ALA A 77 -13.68 -6.23 2.87
C ALA A 77 -12.56 -7.23 3.21
N THR A 78 -11.44 -7.14 2.50
CA THR A 78 -10.29 -8.00 2.73
C THR A 78 -9.69 -7.70 4.11
N LYS A 79 -9.42 -8.75 4.88
CA LYS A 79 -8.86 -8.63 6.22
C LYS A 79 -7.58 -7.80 6.22
N GLY A 80 -7.54 -6.79 7.07
CA GLY A 80 -6.38 -5.90 7.21
C GLY A 80 -6.38 -4.68 6.30
N ILE A 81 -7.30 -4.60 5.33
CA ILE A 81 -7.38 -3.44 4.41
C ILE A 81 -8.47 -2.50 4.89
N PHE A 82 -8.14 -1.21 5.03
CA PHE A 82 -9.07 -0.22 5.56
C PHE A 82 -8.72 1.19 5.06
N THR A 83 -9.49 2.18 5.50
CA THR A 83 -9.22 3.59 5.23
C THR A 83 -9.52 4.42 6.49
N ILE A 84 -9.05 5.66 6.48
CA ILE A 84 -9.32 6.62 7.57
C ILE A 84 -9.77 7.94 6.95
N PRO A 85 -10.44 8.83 7.73
CA PRO A 85 -10.94 10.10 7.19
C PRO A 85 -9.89 10.97 6.51
N HIS A 86 -8.65 10.96 6.99
CA HIS A 86 -7.56 11.72 6.39
C HIS A 86 -7.31 11.32 4.92
N PHE A 87 -7.67 10.08 4.55
CA PHE A 87 -7.48 9.56 3.20
C PHE A 87 -8.73 9.67 2.32
N ASP A 88 -9.80 10.30 2.81
CA ASP A 88 -11.00 10.51 1.99
C ASP A 88 -10.63 11.34 0.76
N GLY A 89 -11.08 10.89 -0.42
CA GLY A 89 -10.77 11.56 -1.68
C GLY A 89 -9.35 11.33 -2.21
N TYR A 90 -8.54 10.54 -1.51
CA TYR A 90 -7.17 10.22 -1.92
C TYR A 90 -7.08 8.77 -2.41
N ALA A 91 -6.45 8.55 -3.56
CA ALA A 91 -6.37 7.23 -4.20
C ALA A 91 -5.29 6.34 -3.55
N ALA A 92 -5.52 5.99 -2.30
CA ALA A 92 -4.68 5.07 -1.54
C ALA A 92 -5.50 4.36 -0.49
N ILE A 93 -5.07 3.15 -0.11
CA ILE A 93 -5.66 2.35 0.96
C ILE A 93 -4.64 2.16 2.07
N LEU A 94 -5.12 1.73 3.23
CA LEU A 94 -4.27 1.40 4.37
C LEU A 94 -4.33 -0.11 4.64
N ILE A 95 -3.22 -0.66 5.09
CA ILE A 95 -3.09 -2.09 5.39
C ILE A 95 -2.53 -2.25 6.79
N GLU A 96 -3.28 -2.97 7.62
CA GLU A 96 -2.79 -3.42 8.93
C GLU A 96 -1.95 -4.68 8.71
N LEU A 97 -0.62 -4.56 8.83
CA LEU A 97 0.28 -5.66 8.49
C LEU A 97 0.11 -6.87 9.41
N HIS A 98 -0.31 -6.66 10.68
CA HIS A 98 -0.58 -7.75 11.59
C HIS A 98 -1.73 -8.66 11.14
N GLU A 99 -2.68 -8.12 10.37
CA GLU A 99 -3.91 -8.82 10.01
C GLU A 99 -3.94 -9.29 8.57
N VAL A 100 -3.25 -8.61 7.66
CA VAL A 100 -3.31 -8.93 6.23
C VAL A 100 -2.65 -10.28 5.93
N GLY A 101 -3.25 -11.06 5.02
CA GLY A 101 -2.63 -12.26 4.50
C GLY A 101 -1.55 -11.93 3.47
N MET A 102 -0.58 -12.81 3.30
CA MET A 102 0.55 -12.57 2.38
C MET A 102 0.08 -12.42 0.93
N ARG A 103 -0.92 -13.20 0.51
CA ARG A 103 -1.48 -13.10 -0.85
C ARG A 103 -2.09 -11.73 -1.10
N ALA A 104 -2.92 -11.27 -0.18
CA ALA A 104 -3.57 -9.97 -0.28
C ALA A 104 -2.53 -8.83 -0.26
N LEU A 105 -1.49 -8.96 0.54
CA LEU A 105 -0.40 -7.98 0.57
C LEU A 105 0.32 -7.91 -0.77
N LYS A 106 0.66 -9.06 -1.35
CA LYS A 106 1.31 -9.13 -2.66
C LYS A 106 0.45 -8.49 -3.74
N ASP A 107 -0.84 -8.82 -3.76
CA ASP A 107 -1.78 -8.27 -4.74
C ASP A 107 -1.91 -6.76 -4.60
N ALA A 108 -2.02 -6.25 -3.37
CA ALA A 108 -2.11 -4.81 -3.12
C ALA A 108 -0.84 -4.07 -3.58
N LEU A 109 0.33 -4.62 -3.28
CA LEU A 109 1.60 -4.03 -3.70
C LEU A 109 1.75 -4.04 -5.22
N ALA A 110 1.35 -5.13 -5.88
CA ALA A 110 1.36 -5.22 -7.35
C ALA A 110 0.46 -4.16 -7.97
N ASP A 111 -0.76 -4.00 -7.44
CA ASP A 111 -1.70 -3.00 -7.92
C ASP A 111 -1.17 -1.57 -7.70
N GLY A 112 -0.54 -1.32 -6.55
CA GLY A 112 0.08 -0.02 -6.26
C GLY A 112 1.23 0.29 -7.21
N TRP A 113 2.06 -0.71 -7.49
CA TRP A 113 3.14 -0.59 -8.47
C TRP A 113 2.58 -0.25 -9.86
N LEU A 114 1.55 -0.98 -10.30
CA LEU A 114 0.89 -0.72 -11.60
C LEU A 114 0.28 0.69 -11.65
N ALA A 115 -0.29 1.16 -10.55
CA ALA A 115 -0.92 2.49 -10.48
C ALA A 115 0.10 3.63 -10.67
N ARG A 116 1.37 3.41 -10.32
CA ARG A 116 2.40 4.46 -10.36
C ARG A 116 3.48 4.22 -11.41
N ALA A 117 3.63 3.01 -11.94
CA ALA A 117 4.65 2.70 -12.93
C ALA A 117 4.42 3.47 -14.23
N PRO A 118 5.50 3.91 -14.91
CA PRO A 118 5.36 4.45 -16.26
C PRO A 118 4.68 3.44 -17.17
N ARG A 119 3.90 3.93 -18.12
CA ARG A 119 3.07 3.10 -18.98
C ARG A 119 3.85 1.99 -19.70
N ASP A 120 5.00 2.31 -20.28
CA ASP A 120 5.83 1.34 -20.98
C ASP A 120 6.38 0.27 -20.05
N LEU A 121 6.77 0.64 -18.83
CA LEU A 121 7.25 -0.31 -17.85
C LEU A 121 6.11 -1.24 -17.37
N ALA A 122 4.93 -0.70 -17.16
CA ALA A 122 3.74 -1.49 -16.80
C ALA A 122 3.37 -2.49 -17.90
N GLU A 123 3.43 -2.06 -19.16
CA GLU A 123 3.17 -2.93 -20.32
C GLU A 123 4.19 -4.06 -20.42
N GLN A 124 5.47 -3.79 -20.23
CA GLN A 124 6.52 -4.79 -20.22
C GLN A 124 6.30 -5.83 -19.12
N HIS A 125 5.92 -5.40 -17.95
CA HIS A 125 5.66 -6.30 -16.82
C HIS A 125 4.44 -7.19 -17.10
N ALA A 126 3.35 -6.62 -17.61
CA ALA A 126 2.16 -7.35 -18.00
C ALA A 126 2.48 -8.41 -19.08
N SER A 127 3.30 -8.05 -20.05
CA SER A 127 3.74 -8.97 -21.11
C SER A 127 4.50 -10.17 -20.54
N ARG A 128 5.36 -9.95 -19.55
CA ARG A 128 6.09 -11.06 -18.90
C ARG A 128 5.15 -11.98 -18.14
N LEU A 129 4.13 -11.42 -17.49
CA LEU A 129 3.16 -12.21 -16.74
C LEU A 129 2.25 -13.05 -17.65
N SER A 130 2.08 -12.63 -18.90
CA SER A 130 1.24 -13.31 -19.87
C SER A 130 1.91 -14.52 -20.55
N ARG A 131 3.19 -14.76 -20.28
CA ARG A 131 3.95 -15.85 -20.91
C ARG A 131 3.90 -17.16 -20.12
#